data_d0433d70e8b0ae554d6f02252556614f
#
_entry.id   d0433d70e8b0ae554d6f02252556614f
#
_cell.length_a   1.000
_cell.length_b   1.000
_cell.length_c   1.000
_cell.angle_alpha   90.00
_cell.angle_beta   90.00
_cell.angle_gamma   90.00
#
_symmetry.space_group_name_H-M   'P 1'
#
loop_
_entity.id
_entity.type
_entity.pdbx_description
1 polymer ?
#
loop_
_entity_poly.entity_id
_entity_poly.type
_entity_poly.pdbx_seq_one_letter_code
_entity_poly.pdbx_strand_id
1 'polypeptide(L)'
;KVRLNATHLVNDKGLLFSGNDMALRVNDFSNRYGDVYSLGALDIARDDASARSSLIENVSGSLESGTGMRLLADTLSNRRDQFTTEMKLVSGNLNIYWNDYCKGKGCELYFNSVEKYEDVITGSSASAFINAGGDLTVGSQTFDNLYSSVSAAGNILINTDVLTNRGAAGGEERHFNSGLYTRDRGIYNTFMERQNQFNIYNNP
;
A
#
# COMPACT_ATOMS: atom_id res chain seq x y z
N LYS A 1 20.21 -24.16 -14.47
CA LYS A 1 20.59 -23.57 -13.20
C LYS A 1 21.43 -22.33 -13.42
N VAL A 2 21.07 -21.25 -12.77
CA VAL A 2 21.86 -19.99 -12.75
C VAL A 2 22.46 -19.81 -11.36
N ARG A 3 23.73 -19.39 -11.32
CA ARG A 3 24.40 -18.97 -10.10
C ARG A 3 25.15 -17.68 -10.37
N LEU A 4 24.86 -16.65 -9.58
CA LEU A 4 25.54 -15.36 -9.62
C LEU A 4 26.21 -15.11 -8.26
N ASN A 5 27.46 -14.66 -8.32
CA ASN A 5 28.19 -14.21 -7.13
C ASN A 5 28.65 -12.77 -7.38
N ALA A 6 28.22 -11.85 -6.54
CA ALA A 6 28.58 -10.44 -6.63
C ALA A 6 28.47 -9.78 -5.25
N THR A 7 29.24 -8.73 -5.01
CA THR A 7 29.02 -7.91 -3.80
C THR A 7 27.72 -7.13 -3.94
N HIS A 8 27.51 -6.51 -5.11
CA HIS A 8 26.31 -5.73 -5.41
C HIS A 8 25.70 -6.24 -6.72
N LEU A 9 24.43 -6.51 -6.73
CA LEU A 9 23.65 -6.88 -7.90
C LEU A 9 22.48 -5.94 -8.05
N VAL A 10 22.39 -5.28 -9.19
CA VAL A 10 21.27 -4.41 -9.55
C VAL A 10 20.61 -4.97 -10.79
N ASN A 11 19.31 -5.23 -10.70
CA ASN A 11 18.44 -5.55 -11.83
C ASN A 11 17.44 -4.39 -12.01
N ASP A 12 17.77 -3.46 -12.89
CA ASP A 12 16.91 -2.30 -13.19
C ASP A 12 16.20 -2.52 -14.52
N LYS A 13 14.88 -2.73 -14.48
CA LYS A 13 14.02 -3.01 -15.65
C LYS A 13 14.48 -4.19 -16.49
N GLY A 14 15.27 -5.07 -15.90
CA GLY A 14 15.83 -6.24 -16.55
C GLY A 14 15.11 -7.53 -16.17
N LEU A 15 15.47 -8.61 -16.84
CA LEU A 15 15.01 -9.96 -16.55
C LEU A 15 16.21 -10.86 -16.18
N LEU A 16 16.18 -11.40 -14.97
CA LEU A 16 17.03 -12.51 -14.55
C LEU A 16 16.20 -13.79 -14.60
N PHE A 17 16.51 -14.67 -15.55
CA PHE A 17 15.74 -15.88 -15.78
C PHE A 17 16.59 -17.15 -15.65
N SER A 18 16.02 -18.17 -15.03
CA SER A 18 16.60 -19.51 -14.99
C SER A 18 15.55 -20.57 -15.35
N GLY A 19 15.85 -21.43 -16.31
CA GLY A 19 15.03 -22.61 -16.66
C GLY A 19 15.06 -23.74 -15.61
N ASN A 20 15.77 -23.57 -14.48
CA ASN A 20 15.84 -24.46 -13.33
C ASN A 20 16.15 -23.58 -12.11
N ASP A 21 16.87 -24.07 -11.09
CA ASP A 21 17.19 -23.30 -9.89
C ASP A 21 18.03 -22.04 -10.18
N MET A 22 17.83 -21.02 -9.36
CA MET A 22 18.65 -19.82 -9.34
C MET A 22 19.20 -19.58 -7.92
N ALA A 23 20.51 -19.36 -7.85
CA ALA A 23 21.20 -19.00 -6.62
C ALA A 23 21.91 -17.67 -6.80
N LEU A 24 21.48 -16.66 -6.05
CA LEU A 24 22.13 -15.35 -5.99
C LEU A 24 22.90 -15.27 -4.67
N ARG A 25 24.25 -15.14 -4.79
CA ARG A 25 25.14 -14.97 -3.64
C ARG A 25 25.67 -13.56 -3.66
N VAL A 26 24.98 -12.70 -2.91
CA VAL A 26 25.15 -11.25 -3.00
C VAL A 26 25.08 -10.60 -1.61
N ASN A 27 25.84 -9.55 -1.39
CA ASN A 27 25.71 -8.76 -0.19
C ASN A 27 24.53 -7.79 -0.26
N ASP A 28 24.40 -7.10 -1.40
CA ASP A 28 23.29 -6.18 -1.65
C ASP A 28 22.63 -6.51 -2.97
N PHE A 29 21.35 -6.78 -2.95
CA PHE A 29 20.54 -7.05 -4.12
C PHE A 29 19.42 -6.02 -4.24
N SER A 30 19.36 -5.33 -5.37
CA SER A 30 18.29 -4.39 -5.70
C SER A 30 17.64 -4.78 -7.02
N ASN A 31 16.36 -5.14 -6.98
CA ASN A 31 15.50 -5.38 -8.12
C ASN A 31 14.51 -4.23 -8.27
N ARG A 32 14.70 -3.41 -9.30
CA ARG A 32 13.85 -2.22 -9.52
C ARG A 32 13.14 -2.32 -10.87
N TYR A 33 11.81 -2.40 -10.86
CA TYR A 33 10.98 -2.58 -12.07
C TYR A 33 11.45 -3.75 -12.94
N GLY A 34 12.20 -4.67 -12.36
CA GLY A 34 12.76 -5.84 -13.02
C GLY A 34 12.09 -7.12 -12.56
N ASP A 35 12.32 -8.18 -13.31
CA ASP A 35 11.82 -9.50 -13.00
C ASP A 35 12.96 -10.45 -12.70
N VAL A 36 12.78 -11.24 -11.64
CA VAL A 36 13.66 -12.37 -11.30
C VAL A 36 12.79 -13.61 -11.25
N TYR A 37 13.00 -14.51 -12.18
CA TYR A 37 12.18 -15.70 -12.31
C TYR A 37 13.02 -16.97 -12.45
N SER A 38 12.79 -17.92 -11.56
CA SER A 38 13.37 -19.25 -11.59
C SER A 38 12.27 -20.29 -11.79
N LEU A 39 12.37 -21.15 -12.82
CA LEU A 39 11.42 -22.28 -12.96
C LEU A 39 11.60 -23.33 -11.86
N GLY A 40 12.77 -23.42 -11.24
CA GLY A 40 13.04 -24.20 -10.04
C GLY A 40 12.99 -23.35 -8.78
N ALA A 41 13.87 -23.63 -7.83
CA ALA A 41 14.01 -22.85 -6.61
C ALA A 41 14.76 -21.53 -6.83
N LEU A 42 14.38 -20.49 -6.07
CA LEU A 42 15.12 -19.24 -5.97
C LEU A 42 15.72 -19.12 -4.57
N ASP A 43 17.03 -18.93 -4.49
CA ASP A 43 17.76 -18.83 -3.24
C ASP A 43 18.69 -17.61 -3.26
N ILE A 44 18.37 -16.62 -2.39
CA ILE A 44 19.13 -15.39 -2.25
C ILE A 44 19.72 -15.31 -0.85
N ALA A 45 21.04 -15.28 -0.77
CA ALA A 45 21.81 -15.17 0.45
C ALA A 45 23.18 -14.54 0.15
N ARG A 46 23.93 -14.13 1.17
CA ARG A 46 25.28 -13.59 0.98
C ARG A 46 26.27 -14.63 0.46
N ASP A 47 26.15 -15.86 0.94
CA ASP A 47 27.07 -16.94 0.60
C ASP A 47 26.39 -18.33 0.71
N ASP A 48 27.17 -19.40 0.44
CA ASP A 48 26.68 -20.78 0.52
C ASP A 48 26.54 -21.29 1.96
N ALA A 49 27.18 -20.61 2.93
CA ALA A 49 26.99 -20.91 4.33
C ALA A 49 25.66 -20.35 4.88
N SER A 50 24.81 -19.79 4.01
CA SER A 50 23.54 -19.19 4.35
C SER A 50 23.64 -17.96 5.27
N ALA A 51 24.74 -17.23 5.14
CA ALA A 51 24.84 -15.94 5.80
C ALA A 51 23.86 -14.94 5.14
N ARG A 52 23.30 -14.02 5.94
CA ARG A 52 22.37 -13.02 5.45
C ARG A 52 23.07 -12.01 4.56
N SER A 53 22.43 -11.61 3.47
CA SER A 53 22.76 -10.41 2.71
C SER A 53 22.52 -9.19 3.60
N SER A 54 23.20 -8.08 3.37
CA SER A 54 22.86 -6.83 4.08
C SER A 54 21.51 -6.30 3.63
N LEU A 55 21.23 -6.41 2.32
CA LEU A 55 19.98 -5.89 1.73
C LEU A 55 19.47 -6.83 0.62
N ILE A 56 18.18 -7.11 0.67
CA ILE A 56 17.37 -7.57 -0.47
C ILE A 56 16.24 -6.56 -0.65
N GLU A 57 16.25 -5.84 -1.76
CA GLU A 57 15.23 -4.85 -2.10
C GLU A 57 14.53 -5.22 -3.39
N ASN A 58 13.19 -5.32 -3.35
CA ASN A 58 12.33 -5.51 -4.52
C ASN A 58 11.37 -4.33 -4.61
N VAL A 59 11.59 -3.47 -5.61
CA VAL A 59 10.87 -2.20 -5.79
C VAL A 59 10.09 -2.23 -7.09
N SER A 60 8.78 -2.33 -7.00
CA SER A 60 7.89 -2.41 -8.17
C SER A 60 8.31 -3.46 -9.19
N GLY A 61 8.96 -4.52 -8.72
CA GLY A 61 9.46 -5.63 -9.51
C GLY A 61 8.94 -6.97 -9.00
N SER A 62 9.38 -8.08 -9.61
CA SER A 62 8.98 -9.42 -9.21
C SER A 62 10.16 -10.29 -8.78
N LEU A 63 9.97 -11.06 -7.69
CA LEU A 63 10.81 -12.20 -7.31
C LEU A 63 9.92 -13.44 -7.34
N GLU A 64 10.17 -14.35 -8.27
CA GLU A 64 9.32 -15.51 -8.50
C GLU A 64 10.11 -16.80 -8.59
N SER A 65 9.52 -17.86 -8.06
CA SER A 65 10.05 -19.23 -8.19
C SER A 65 8.95 -20.22 -8.53
N GLY A 66 9.25 -21.19 -9.38
CA GLY A 66 8.34 -22.28 -9.72
C GLY A 66 8.22 -23.33 -8.62
N THR A 67 9.17 -23.38 -7.69
CA THR A 67 9.17 -24.26 -6.51
C THR A 67 9.44 -23.43 -5.24
N GLY A 68 10.35 -23.88 -4.36
CA GLY A 68 10.66 -23.17 -3.12
C GLY A 68 11.41 -21.86 -3.32
N MET A 69 11.22 -20.91 -2.41
CA MET A 69 11.97 -19.67 -2.35
C MET A 69 12.57 -19.46 -0.97
N ARG A 70 13.85 -19.05 -0.94
CA ARG A 70 14.54 -18.68 0.30
C ARG A 70 15.22 -17.34 0.15
N LEU A 71 14.90 -16.42 1.07
CA LEU A 71 15.44 -15.07 1.10
C LEU A 71 16.08 -14.82 2.47
N LEU A 72 17.39 -14.59 2.50
CA LEU A 72 18.14 -14.34 3.73
C LEU A 72 18.84 -12.99 3.66
N ALA A 73 18.36 -12.02 4.46
CA ALA A 73 18.94 -10.69 4.52
C ALA A 73 18.82 -10.06 5.91
N ASP A 74 19.65 -9.09 6.24
CA ASP A 74 19.43 -8.27 7.41
C ASP A 74 18.20 -7.36 7.16
N THR A 75 18.11 -6.76 5.99
CA THR A 75 16.94 -6.00 5.55
C THR A 75 16.34 -6.61 4.29
N LEU A 76 15.08 -7.02 4.36
CA LEU A 76 14.26 -7.39 3.21
C LEU A 76 13.18 -6.34 3.00
N SER A 77 13.14 -5.72 1.83
CA SER A 77 12.14 -4.71 1.46
C SER A 77 11.42 -5.11 0.18
N ASN A 78 10.10 -5.28 0.25
CA ASN A 78 9.22 -5.53 -0.89
C ASN A 78 8.20 -4.39 -0.95
N ARG A 79 8.36 -3.48 -1.90
CA ARG A 79 7.58 -2.25 -1.89
C ARG A 79 7.31 -1.68 -3.27
N ARG A 80 6.27 -0.86 -3.36
CA ARG A 80 6.12 0.04 -4.50
C ARG A 80 7.19 1.14 -4.45
N ASP A 81 7.60 1.62 -5.60
CA ASP A 81 8.50 2.78 -5.70
C ASP A 81 7.79 4.06 -5.27
N GLN A 82 6.56 4.24 -5.77
CA GLN A 82 5.71 5.37 -5.42
C GLN A 82 4.34 4.87 -4.98
N PHE A 83 3.86 5.42 -3.88
CA PHE A 83 2.48 5.23 -3.42
C PHE A 83 2.05 6.46 -2.64
N THR A 84 1.10 7.20 -3.19
CA THR A 84 0.54 8.40 -2.58
C THR A 84 -0.96 8.31 -2.53
N THR A 85 -1.54 8.70 -1.42
CA THR A 85 -3.00 8.80 -1.22
C THR A 85 -3.37 10.22 -0.81
N GLU A 86 -4.61 10.57 -1.06
CA GLU A 86 -5.23 11.79 -0.60
C GLU A 86 -6.59 11.45 -0.01
N MET A 87 -6.86 11.95 1.20
CA MET A 87 -8.16 11.78 1.84
C MET A 87 -9.20 12.60 1.08
N LYS A 88 -10.20 11.96 0.47
CA LYS A 88 -11.27 12.61 -0.30
C LYS A 88 -12.63 12.26 0.27
N LEU A 89 -13.53 13.24 0.24
CA LEU A 89 -14.94 13.01 0.52
C LEU A 89 -15.54 12.17 -0.61
N VAL A 90 -16.00 10.96 -0.30
CA VAL A 90 -16.55 10.00 -1.27
C VAL A 90 -18.07 9.88 -1.19
N SER A 91 -18.63 10.17 -0.03
CA SER A 91 -20.08 10.23 0.13
C SER A 91 -20.45 11.10 1.35
N GLY A 92 -21.68 11.57 1.36
CA GLY A 92 -22.19 12.33 2.50
C GLY A 92 -23.70 12.35 2.52
N ASN A 93 -24.25 12.62 3.69
CA ASN A 93 -25.66 12.84 3.89
C ASN A 93 -25.86 14.14 4.67
N LEU A 94 -26.75 14.99 4.21
CA LEU A 94 -27.09 16.25 4.84
C LEU A 94 -28.57 16.24 5.22
N ASN A 95 -28.85 16.25 6.51
CA ASN A 95 -30.19 16.38 7.04
C ASN A 95 -30.42 17.82 7.55
N ILE A 96 -31.47 18.45 7.06
CA ILE A 96 -31.83 19.82 7.39
C ILE A 96 -33.15 19.78 8.17
N TYR A 97 -33.22 20.49 9.29
CA TYR A 97 -34.46 20.71 10.01
C TYR A 97 -34.58 22.17 10.43
N TRP A 98 -35.79 22.65 10.29
CA TRP A 98 -36.17 24.00 10.68
C TRP A 98 -36.70 23.98 12.12
N ASN A 99 -36.27 24.93 12.91
CA ASN A 99 -36.98 25.19 14.16
C ASN A 99 -38.19 26.04 13.83
N ASP A 100 -39.38 25.61 14.25
CA ASP A 100 -40.67 26.28 13.98
C ASP A 100 -40.78 27.71 14.53
N TYR A 101 -39.73 28.27 15.09
CA TYR A 101 -39.66 29.59 15.70
C TYR A 101 -39.29 30.71 14.73
N CYS A 102 -39.85 30.69 13.52
CA CYS A 102 -39.73 31.79 12.56
C CYS A 102 -40.71 32.92 12.84
N LYS A 103 -40.71 33.49 14.04
CA LYS A 103 -41.54 34.67 14.35
C LYS A 103 -40.74 35.96 14.24
N GLY A 104 -40.76 36.55 13.05
CA GLY A 104 -40.59 38.00 12.85
C GLY A 104 -39.17 38.54 12.71
N LYS A 105 -38.08 37.80 13.03
CA LYS A 105 -36.71 38.34 12.97
C LYS A 105 -35.59 37.37 12.47
N GLY A 106 -35.93 36.23 11.99
CA GLY A 106 -34.95 35.25 11.44
C GLY A 106 -35.36 33.83 11.80
N CYS A 107 -35.11 32.91 10.90
CA CYS A 107 -35.32 31.50 11.12
C CYS A 107 -34.00 30.83 11.51
N GLU A 108 -34.06 29.90 12.45
CA GLU A 108 -32.92 29.05 12.78
C GLU A 108 -33.00 27.78 11.97
N LEU A 109 -31.94 27.54 11.20
CA LEU A 109 -31.75 26.33 10.45
C LEU A 109 -30.75 25.46 11.19
N TYR A 110 -31.10 24.23 11.46
CA TYR A 110 -30.19 23.21 11.98
C TYR A 110 -29.92 22.17 10.94
N PHE A 111 -28.71 21.69 10.90
CA PHE A 111 -28.34 20.60 10.01
C PHE A 111 -27.30 19.67 10.67
N ASN A 112 -27.38 18.40 10.32
CA ASN A 112 -26.34 17.42 10.60
C ASN A 112 -25.86 16.86 9.28
N SER A 113 -24.58 16.67 9.19
CA SER A 113 -23.98 15.91 8.08
C SER A 113 -23.20 14.73 8.62
N VAL A 114 -23.27 13.65 7.86
CA VAL A 114 -22.36 12.51 7.96
C VAL A 114 -21.52 12.51 6.69
N GLU A 115 -20.23 12.62 6.84
CA GLU A 115 -19.28 12.71 5.72
C GLU A 115 -18.36 11.50 5.77
N LYS A 116 -18.32 10.74 4.70
CA LYS A 116 -17.41 9.62 4.56
C LYS A 116 -16.23 10.01 3.68
N TYR A 117 -15.06 9.92 4.25
CA TYR A 117 -13.80 10.16 3.56
C TYR A 117 -13.08 8.84 3.33
N GLU A 118 -12.44 8.71 2.20
CA GLU A 118 -11.59 7.56 1.86
C GLU A 118 -10.26 8.02 1.29
N ASP A 119 -9.22 7.22 1.54
CA ASP A 119 -7.93 7.39 0.89
C ASP A 119 -8.03 7.01 -0.59
N VAL A 120 -7.98 8.01 -1.45
CA VAL A 120 -7.96 7.83 -2.90
C VAL A 120 -6.52 7.84 -3.37
N ILE A 121 -6.13 6.82 -4.12
CA ILE A 121 -4.79 6.73 -4.69
C ILE A 121 -4.62 7.82 -5.73
N THR A 122 -3.67 8.73 -5.53
CA THR A 122 -3.34 9.84 -6.42
C THR A 122 -2.10 9.59 -7.26
N GLY A 123 -1.26 8.65 -6.85
CA GLY A 123 -0.10 8.20 -7.62
C GLY A 123 0.38 6.85 -7.11
N SER A 124 0.62 5.93 -8.04
CA SER A 124 1.19 4.63 -7.70
C SER A 124 2.02 4.06 -8.83
N SER A 125 3.15 3.45 -8.48
CA SER A 125 3.87 2.52 -9.34
C SER A 125 3.24 1.13 -9.28
N ALA A 126 3.72 0.19 -10.10
CA ALA A 126 3.33 -1.21 -9.99
C ALA A 126 3.61 -1.77 -8.59
N SER A 127 2.81 -2.74 -8.14
CA SER A 127 3.11 -3.48 -6.91
C SER A 127 4.38 -4.30 -7.11
N ALA A 128 5.15 -4.47 -6.05
CA ALA A 128 6.19 -5.49 -6.03
C ALA A 128 5.59 -6.85 -5.61
N PHE A 129 6.19 -7.93 -6.11
CA PHE A 129 5.73 -9.29 -5.82
C PHE A 129 6.88 -10.15 -5.33
N ILE A 130 6.62 -10.92 -4.27
CA ILE A 130 7.40 -12.10 -3.89
C ILE A 130 6.44 -13.28 -3.98
N ASN A 131 6.69 -14.20 -4.91
CA ASN A 131 5.80 -15.33 -5.18
C ASN A 131 6.57 -16.64 -5.30
N ALA A 132 6.32 -17.58 -4.38
CA ALA A 132 6.89 -18.91 -4.42
C ALA A 132 5.85 -19.93 -4.92
N GLY A 133 6.19 -20.72 -5.93
CA GLY A 133 5.38 -21.85 -6.41
C GLY A 133 5.37 -23.04 -5.46
N GLY A 134 6.17 -23.04 -4.41
CA GLY A 134 6.21 -23.99 -3.30
C GLY A 134 6.27 -23.25 -1.97
N ASP A 135 7.18 -23.66 -1.09
CA ASP A 135 7.37 -23.02 0.21
C ASP A 135 8.21 -21.73 0.11
N LEU A 136 7.87 -20.72 0.89
CA LEU A 136 8.64 -19.50 1.08
C LEU A 136 9.27 -19.47 2.47
N THR A 137 10.58 -19.31 2.52
CA THR A 137 11.33 -19.10 3.76
C THR A 137 12.03 -17.75 3.73
N VAL A 138 11.75 -16.92 4.71
CA VAL A 138 12.41 -15.62 4.92
C VAL A 138 13.14 -15.64 6.25
N GLY A 139 14.43 -15.26 6.24
CA GLY A 139 15.21 -15.02 7.44
C GLY A 139 15.82 -13.61 7.40
N SER A 140 15.32 -12.71 8.28
CA SER A 140 15.77 -11.31 8.28
C SER A 140 15.84 -10.73 9.69
N GLN A 141 16.41 -9.53 9.85
CA GLN A 141 16.18 -8.68 11.02
C GLN A 141 14.96 -7.82 10.81
N THR A 142 14.84 -7.23 9.61
CA THR A 142 13.68 -6.42 9.24
C THR A 142 13.09 -6.92 7.94
N PHE A 143 11.77 -7.08 7.90
CA PHE A 143 11.02 -7.36 6.68
C PHE A 143 9.88 -6.36 6.51
N ASP A 144 9.98 -5.52 5.50
CA ASP A 144 8.96 -4.55 5.12
C ASP A 144 8.27 -4.98 3.83
N ASN A 145 6.96 -5.23 3.90
CA ASN A 145 6.08 -5.43 2.76
C ASN A 145 5.11 -4.25 2.68
N LEU A 146 5.41 -3.29 1.80
CA LEU A 146 4.67 -2.03 1.74
C LEU A 146 3.90 -1.91 0.42
N TYR A 147 2.56 -1.92 0.52
CA TYR A 147 1.65 -1.78 -0.63
C TYR A 147 1.94 -2.80 -1.74
N SER A 148 2.39 -3.97 -1.37
CA SER A 148 2.94 -5.02 -2.23
C SER A 148 2.47 -6.38 -1.75
N SER A 149 2.76 -7.45 -2.50
CA SER A 149 2.28 -8.79 -2.17
C SER A 149 3.40 -9.78 -1.90
N VAL A 150 3.11 -10.70 -0.98
CA VAL A 150 3.93 -11.87 -0.67
C VAL A 150 3.00 -13.08 -0.67
N SER A 151 3.35 -14.08 -1.45
CA SER A 151 2.56 -15.29 -1.61
C SER A 151 3.42 -16.54 -1.77
N ALA A 152 2.86 -17.67 -1.42
CA ALA A 152 3.42 -18.98 -1.68
C ALA A 152 2.30 -19.99 -1.94
N ALA A 153 2.54 -20.97 -2.81
CA ALA A 153 1.61 -22.07 -3.01
C ALA A 153 1.68 -23.10 -1.86
N GLY A 154 2.82 -23.18 -1.17
CA GLY A 154 3.05 -24.02 0.00
C GLY A 154 3.03 -23.19 1.29
N ASN A 155 3.93 -23.52 2.21
CA ASN A 155 4.03 -22.85 3.50
C ASN A 155 4.79 -21.54 3.40
N ILE A 156 4.43 -20.55 4.23
CA ILE A 156 5.19 -19.33 4.43
C ILE A 156 5.79 -19.36 5.82
N LEU A 157 7.13 -19.38 5.90
CA LEU A 157 7.88 -19.28 7.15
C LEU A 157 8.70 -17.98 7.15
N ILE A 158 8.36 -17.07 8.04
CA ILE A 158 9.07 -15.80 8.20
C ILE A 158 9.67 -15.75 9.62
N ASN A 159 11.00 -15.71 9.69
CA ASN A 159 11.75 -15.49 10.92
C ASN A 159 12.40 -14.11 10.82
N THR A 160 11.86 -13.15 11.55
CA THR A 160 12.32 -11.74 11.53
C THR A 160 12.11 -11.10 12.89
N ASP A 161 12.94 -10.13 13.23
CA ASP A 161 12.77 -9.37 14.47
C ASP A 161 11.66 -8.31 14.33
N VAL A 162 11.55 -7.70 13.12
CA VAL A 162 10.52 -6.71 12.81
C VAL A 162 9.84 -7.06 11.49
N LEU A 163 8.52 -7.21 11.51
CA LEU A 163 7.69 -7.40 10.31
C LEU A 163 6.72 -6.24 10.17
N THR A 164 6.83 -5.50 9.06
CA THR A 164 5.84 -4.50 8.65
C THR A 164 5.10 -4.99 7.42
N ASN A 165 3.80 -5.21 7.53
CA ASN A 165 2.94 -5.51 6.39
C ASN A 165 1.86 -4.42 6.29
N ARG A 166 1.98 -3.52 5.31
CA ARG A 166 1.10 -2.37 5.13
C ARG A 166 0.38 -2.44 3.80
N GLY A 167 -0.96 -2.47 3.85
CA GLY A 167 -1.84 -2.29 2.68
C GLY A 167 -2.31 -0.84 2.54
N ALA A 168 -2.94 -0.57 1.40
CA ALA A 168 -3.61 0.70 1.14
C ALA A 168 -5.07 0.58 1.59
N ALA A 169 -5.35 0.95 2.80
CA ALA A 169 -6.73 1.09 3.27
C ALA A 169 -6.79 2.17 4.34
N GLY A 170 -7.58 3.16 4.09
CA GLY A 170 -7.88 4.21 5.03
C GLY A 170 -9.22 4.85 4.69
N GLY A 171 -9.92 5.30 5.69
CA GLY A 171 -11.14 6.05 5.57
C GLY A 171 -11.59 6.51 6.95
N GLU A 172 -12.31 7.59 6.98
CA GLU A 172 -12.91 8.10 8.21
C GLU A 172 -14.34 8.60 7.95
N GLU A 173 -15.17 8.46 8.95
CA GLU A 173 -16.50 9.03 8.95
C GLU A 173 -16.53 10.24 9.90
N ARG A 174 -16.94 11.39 9.39
CA ARG A 174 -17.04 12.62 10.16
C ARG A 174 -18.51 12.98 10.36
N HIS A 175 -18.87 13.19 11.61
CA HIS A 175 -20.19 13.68 11.99
C HIS A 175 -20.11 15.16 12.35
N PHE A 176 -20.96 15.94 11.74
CA PHE A 176 -21.01 17.36 11.96
C PHE A 176 -22.44 17.81 12.29
N ASN A 177 -22.57 18.58 13.39
CA ASN A 177 -23.83 19.18 13.80
C ASN A 177 -23.65 20.70 13.88
N SER A 178 -24.49 21.44 13.24
CA SER A 178 -24.45 22.91 13.30
C SER A 178 -25.85 23.53 13.27
N GLY A 179 -25.98 24.66 13.94
CA GLY A 179 -27.14 25.56 13.85
C GLY A 179 -26.75 26.82 13.07
N LEU A 180 -27.64 27.28 12.22
CA LEU A 180 -27.45 28.45 11.39
C LEU A 180 -28.50 29.49 11.69
N TYR A 181 -28.06 30.71 12.03
CA TYR A 181 -28.89 31.89 11.96
C TYR A 181 -28.90 32.45 10.55
N THR A 182 -30.08 32.62 9.97
CA THR A 182 -30.22 33.09 8.56
C THR A 182 -29.64 34.49 8.29
N ARG A 183 -29.18 35.20 9.32
CA ARG A 183 -28.53 36.51 9.21
C ARG A 183 -26.98 36.45 9.14
N ASP A 184 -26.39 35.31 9.44
CA ASP A 184 -24.93 35.16 9.36
C ASP A 184 -24.51 34.65 7.96
N ARG A 185 -24.03 35.59 7.13
CA ARG A 185 -23.62 35.28 5.76
C ARG A 185 -22.48 34.26 5.70
N GLY A 186 -21.57 34.27 6.68
CA GLY A 186 -20.43 33.35 6.71
C GLY A 186 -20.90 31.90 6.85
N ILE A 187 -21.74 31.63 7.80
CA ILE A 187 -22.30 30.30 8.07
C ILE A 187 -23.22 29.86 6.91
N TYR A 188 -24.00 30.77 6.34
CA TYR A 188 -24.86 30.48 5.18
C TYR A 188 -24.00 30.04 3.96
N ASN A 189 -22.90 30.73 3.69
CA ASN A 189 -22.00 30.36 2.59
C ASN A 189 -21.39 28.98 2.82
N THR A 190 -20.89 28.68 4.03
CA THR A 190 -20.37 27.35 4.39
C THR A 190 -21.44 26.25 4.22
N PHE A 191 -22.69 26.54 4.58
CA PHE A 191 -23.81 25.64 4.36
C PHE A 191 -24.04 25.37 2.86
N MET A 192 -24.07 26.43 2.05
CA MET A 192 -24.28 26.30 0.60
C MET A 192 -23.13 25.57 -0.09
N GLU A 193 -21.90 25.81 0.34
CA GLU A 193 -20.73 25.08 -0.16
C GLU A 193 -20.85 23.58 0.14
N ARG A 194 -21.21 23.20 1.36
CA ARG A 194 -21.45 21.81 1.74
C ARG A 194 -22.62 21.20 0.97
N GLN A 195 -23.72 21.90 0.86
CA GLN A 195 -24.88 21.43 0.08
C GLN A 195 -24.49 21.18 -1.38
N ASN A 196 -23.70 22.06 -1.97
CA ASN A 196 -23.20 21.89 -3.34
C ASN A 196 -22.26 20.69 -3.44
N GLN A 197 -21.35 20.49 -2.48
CA GLN A 197 -20.49 19.31 -2.43
C GLN A 197 -21.32 18.02 -2.36
N PHE A 198 -22.32 17.93 -1.49
CA PHE A 198 -23.19 16.76 -1.40
C PHE A 198 -24.00 16.52 -2.68
N ASN A 199 -24.50 17.58 -3.31
CA ASN A 199 -25.22 17.45 -4.58
C ASN A 199 -24.32 16.93 -5.71
N ILE A 200 -23.05 17.29 -5.74
CA ILE A 200 -22.07 16.77 -6.71
C ILE A 200 -21.82 15.28 -6.49
N TYR A 201 -21.71 14.83 -5.23
CA TYR A 201 -21.42 13.42 -4.92
C TYR A 201 -22.66 12.53 -4.97
N ASN A 202 -23.86 13.05 -4.67
CA ASN A 202 -25.10 12.28 -4.69
C ASN A 202 -25.80 12.24 -6.05
N ASN A 203 -25.35 13.04 -7.02
CA ASN A 203 -25.79 13.03 -8.42
C ASN A 203 -24.56 13.04 -9.33
N PRO A 204 -23.88 11.88 -9.54
CA PRO A 204 -22.76 11.76 -10.48
C PRO A 204 -23.21 11.89 -11.94
#